data_cad074a828983811131400dd8331dfd9
#
_entry.id   cad074a828983811131400dd8331dfd9
#
_cell.length_a   1.000
_cell.length_b   1.000
_cell.length_c   1.000
_cell.angle_alpha   90.00
_cell.angle_beta   90.00
_cell.angle_gamma   90.00
#
_symmetry.space_group_name_H-M   'P 1'
#
loop_
_entity.id
_entity.type
_entity.pdbx_description
1 polymer ?
#
loop_
_entity_poly.entity_id
_entity_poly.type
_entity_poly.pdbx_seq_one_letter_code
_entity_poly.pdbx_strand_id
1 'polypeptide(L)'
;MQCILTALKAESQPLINHFNLNRDTSFQFPVFKNNDLYLVGLGVGKKNIRNRIETFLNQNNPDLIQFINIGIAGGNPKSTKIGGSYLLHKIKDETTGKTYYPDILIKHNFEEISLVTVESVISDGEGVYKGLVDMEASEIFKICSSLVPVHRLAFLKIVSDYMNNEFEQNIVHSISKLISHQLNSIESFLSQFERMFNEEAPILSEKDIKWIDGTVQRMSLTETQYQQLLQFAKGFRLRKTGLPFPDVEKNAPSNKTTQKHHFKNICAELSA
;
A
#
# COMPACT_ATOMS: atom_id res chain seq x y z
N MET A 1 3.53 -8.52 5.06
CA MET A 1 4.06 -7.33 5.76
C MET A 1 3.11 -6.15 5.58
N GLN A 2 2.81 -5.43 6.66
CA GLN A 2 1.95 -4.24 6.65
C GLN A 2 2.72 -2.99 7.08
N CYS A 3 2.45 -1.85 6.47
CA CYS A 3 3.06 -0.58 6.80
C CYS A 3 1.99 0.49 7.02
N ILE A 4 1.80 0.89 8.27
CA ILE A 4 0.93 2.00 8.64
C ILE A 4 1.65 3.32 8.34
N LEU A 5 0.96 4.23 7.67
CA LEU A 5 1.43 5.57 7.33
C LEU A 5 0.64 6.60 8.12
N THR A 6 1.32 7.43 8.90
CA THR A 6 0.71 8.49 9.72
C THR A 6 1.40 9.82 9.45
N ALA A 7 0.69 10.94 9.57
CA ALA A 7 1.27 12.28 9.42
C ALA A 7 1.79 12.83 10.74
N LEU A 8 1.01 12.72 11.81
CA LEU A 8 1.28 13.33 13.12
C LEU A 8 1.82 12.31 14.12
N LYS A 9 2.68 12.79 15.04
CA LYS A 9 3.10 11.98 16.20
C LYS A 9 1.88 11.61 17.09
N ALA A 10 0.89 12.47 17.19
CA ALA A 10 -0.32 12.22 17.94
C ALA A 10 -1.17 11.06 17.38
N GLU A 11 -1.13 10.84 16.06
CA GLU A 11 -1.74 9.67 15.40
C GLU A 11 -0.93 8.41 15.63
N SER A 12 0.40 8.52 15.55
CA SER A 12 1.33 7.39 15.66
C SER A 12 1.37 6.79 17.07
N GLN A 13 1.39 7.62 18.12
CA GLN A 13 1.69 7.19 19.48
C GLN A 13 0.72 6.12 20.02
N PRO A 14 -0.62 6.24 19.85
CA PRO A 14 -1.53 5.18 20.28
C PRO A 14 -1.30 3.85 19.55
N LEU A 15 -1.01 3.90 18.26
CA LEU A 15 -0.72 2.72 17.44
C LEU A 15 0.59 2.04 17.87
N ILE A 16 1.65 2.85 18.12
CA ILE A 16 2.94 2.36 18.61
C ILE A 16 2.76 1.61 19.92
N ASN A 17 2.02 2.19 20.86
CA ASN A 17 1.78 1.59 22.17
C ASN A 17 0.94 0.31 22.07
N HIS A 18 -0.14 0.33 21.29
CA HIS A 18 -1.07 -0.80 21.16
C HIS A 18 -0.41 -2.02 20.51
N PHE A 19 0.34 -1.80 19.43
CA PHE A 19 1.02 -2.87 18.70
C PHE A 19 2.44 -3.16 19.21
N ASN A 20 2.87 -2.54 20.30
CA ASN A 20 4.21 -2.70 20.90
C ASN A 20 5.33 -2.50 19.87
N LEU A 21 5.22 -1.45 19.03
CA LEU A 21 6.19 -1.17 18.00
C LEU A 21 7.46 -0.53 18.59
N ASN A 22 8.61 -1.03 18.22
CA ASN A 22 9.91 -0.52 18.63
C ASN A 22 10.51 0.40 17.55
N ARG A 23 11.20 1.45 17.98
CA ARG A 23 11.90 2.37 17.10
C ARG A 23 12.95 1.64 16.27
N ASP A 24 12.85 1.76 14.94
CA ASP A 24 13.92 1.34 14.03
C ASP A 24 14.89 2.50 13.79
N THR A 25 16.09 2.38 14.34
CA THR A 25 17.12 3.43 14.28
C THR A 25 17.91 3.44 12.98
N SER A 26 17.67 2.49 12.07
CA SER A 26 18.29 2.49 10.74
C SER A 26 17.78 3.62 9.84
N PHE A 27 16.62 4.22 10.19
CA PHE A 27 16.02 5.33 9.48
C PHE A 27 16.21 6.66 10.22
N GLN A 28 16.54 7.72 9.46
CA GLN A 28 16.66 9.08 10.00
C GLN A 28 15.32 9.73 10.37
N PHE A 29 14.20 9.21 9.85
CA PHE A 29 12.83 9.63 10.15
C PHE A 29 12.11 8.58 11.01
N PRO A 30 10.93 8.91 11.58
CA PRO A 30 10.21 7.98 12.44
C PRO A 30 9.77 6.71 11.73
N VAL A 31 10.41 5.58 12.03
CA VAL A 31 9.99 4.23 11.65
C VAL A 31 9.96 3.38 12.91
N PHE A 32 8.88 2.65 13.09
CA PHE A 32 8.70 1.70 14.21
C PHE A 32 8.25 0.37 13.65
N LYS A 33 8.63 -0.73 14.34
CA LYS A 33 8.29 -2.07 13.89
C LYS A 33 8.10 -3.06 15.03
N ASN A 34 7.26 -4.07 14.73
CA ASN A 34 7.15 -5.30 15.51
C ASN A 34 6.79 -6.41 14.51
N ASN A 35 7.69 -7.40 14.36
CA ASN A 35 7.56 -8.44 13.32
C ASN A 35 7.31 -7.83 11.93
N ASP A 36 6.20 -8.23 11.27
CA ASP A 36 5.80 -7.79 9.93
C ASP A 36 4.92 -6.53 9.90
N LEU A 37 4.69 -5.91 11.06
CA LEU A 37 3.97 -4.64 11.16
C LEU A 37 4.94 -3.48 11.34
N TYR A 38 4.88 -2.53 10.42
CA TYR A 38 5.65 -1.29 10.44
C TYR A 38 4.73 -0.08 10.61
N LEU A 39 5.27 0.98 11.17
CA LEU A 39 4.66 2.30 11.17
C LEU A 39 5.68 3.34 10.72
N VAL A 40 5.33 4.14 9.72
CA VAL A 40 6.17 5.22 9.18
C VAL A 40 5.50 6.56 9.42
N GLY A 41 6.18 7.43 10.15
CA GLY A 41 5.75 8.83 10.32
C GLY A 41 6.16 9.66 9.11
N LEU A 42 5.18 10.13 8.33
CA LEU A 42 5.40 10.88 7.10
C LEU A 42 5.63 12.39 7.32
N GLY A 43 5.14 12.92 8.44
CA GLY A 43 5.05 14.38 8.68
C GLY A 43 3.85 15.00 7.98
N VAL A 44 3.52 16.21 8.36
CA VAL A 44 2.39 16.97 7.82
C VAL A 44 2.68 17.48 6.42
N GLY A 45 1.69 17.39 5.53
CA GLY A 45 1.74 17.88 4.16
C GLY A 45 2.56 17.00 3.20
N LYS A 46 2.54 17.35 1.93
CA LYS A 46 3.01 16.50 0.82
C LYS A 46 4.54 16.40 0.70
N LYS A 47 5.31 17.32 1.30
CA LYS A 47 6.74 17.55 1.02
C LYS A 47 7.67 16.35 1.23
N ASN A 48 7.47 15.59 2.32
CA ASN A 48 8.40 14.52 2.71
C ASN A 48 7.89 13.10 2.36
N ILE A 49 6.66 12.98 1.90
CA ILE A 49 5.98 11.69 1.73
C ILE A 49 6.77 10.79 0.78
N ARG A 50 7.10 11.28 -0.42
CA ARG A 50 7.83 10.51 -1.44
C ARG A 50 9.17 10.00 -0.91
N ASN A 51 9.99 10.90 -0.39
CA ASN A 51 11.33 10.54 0.08
C ASN A 51 11.30 9.48 1.19
N ARG A 52 10.35 9.60 2.14
CA ARG A 52 10.23 8.64 3.26
C ARG A 52 9.72 7.28 2.80
N ILE A 53 8.74 7.23 1.90
CA ILE A 53 8.24 5.97 1.35
C ILE A 53 9.30 5.27 0.49
N GLU A 54 9.95 5.98 -0.42
CA GLU A 54 10.99 5.42 -1.27
C GLU A 54 12.20 4.94 -0.44
N THR A 55 12.64 5.72 0.57
CA THR A 55 13.73 5.30 1.47
C THR A 55 13.33 4.06 2.29
N PHE A 56 12.09 3.97 2.75
CA PHE A 56 11.58 2.80 3.45
C PHE A 56 11.58 1.56 2.53
N LEU A 57 11.12 1.70 1.29
CA LEU A 57 11.07 0.61 0.31
C LEU A 57 12.45 0.13 -0.17
N ASN A 58 13.45 1.00 -0.19
CA ASN A 58 14.83 0.60 -0.52
C ASN A 58 15.40 -0.46 0.45
N GLN A 59 14.83 -0.59 1.65
CA GLN A 59 15.23 -1.59 2.64
C GLN A 59 14.21 -2.74 2.78
N ASN A 60 13.06 -2.65 2.09
CA ASN A 60 11.96 -3.61 2.20
C ASN A 60 11.42 -3.96 0.82
N ASN A 61 11.11 -5.23 0.57
CA ASN A 61 10.60 -5.66 -0.73
C ASN A 61 9.18 -5.10 -0.98
N PRO A 62 8.96 -4.26 -2.01
CA PRO A 62 7.65 -3.66 -2.29
C PRO A 62 6.58 -4.69 -2.65
N ASP A 63 6.95 -5.83 -3.24
CA ASP A 63 6.01 -6.88 -3.65
C ASP A 63 5.30 -7.55 -2.47
N LEU A 64 5.81 -7.37 -1.26
CA LEU A 64 5.28 -7.97 -0.03
C LEU A 64 4.60 -6.96 0.90
N ILE A 65 4.44 -5.69 0.49
CA ILE A 65 3.95 -4.63 1.37
C ILE A 65 2.50 -4.26 1.08
N GLN A 66 1.69 -4.13 2.14
CA GLN A 66 0.43 -3.40 2.15
C GLN A 66 0.65 -2.06 2.87
N PHE A 67 0.18 -0.96 2.29
CA PHE A 67 0.21 0.35 2.92
C PHE A 67 -1.17 0.74 3.42
N ILE A 68 -1.24 1.17 4.67
CA ILE A 68 -2.46 1.61 5.32
C ILE A 68 -2.26 3.03 5.86
N ASN A 69 -2.82 4.03 5.22
CA ASN A 69 -2.83 5.38 5.77
C ASN A 69 -3.88 5.47 6.88
N ILE A 70 -3.44 5.72 8.10
CA ILE A 70 -4.30 5.95 9.27
C ILE A 70 -4.00 7.33 9.80
N GLY A 71 -5.04 8.17 9.92
CA GLY A 71 -4.89 9.52 10.41
C GLY A 71 -6.21 10.21 10.67
N ILE A 72 -6.14 11.47 11.05
CA ILE A 72 -7.32 12.31 11.25
C ILE A 72 -7.74 13.02 9.96
N ALA A 73 -8.97 13.50 9.94
CA ALA A 73 -9.52 14.36 8.89
C ALA A 73 -10.60 15.28 9.46
N GLY A 74 -10.74 16.47 8.86
CA GLY A 74 -11.93 17.28 9.04
C GLY A 74 -13.14 16.62 8.38
N GLY A 75 -14.30 16.66 9.01
CA GLY A 75 -15.52 16.02 8.53
C GLY A 75 -16.68 16.99 8.27
N ASN A 76 -17.61 16.62 7.40
CA ASN A 76 -18.85 17.36 7.25
C ASN A 76 -19.86 16.94 8.35
N PRO A 77 -20.38 17.86 9.18
CA PRO A 77 -21.28 17.50 10.29
C PRO A 77 -22.60 16.84 9.85
N LYS A 78 -23.00 16.99 8.57
CA LYS A 78 -24.23 16.35 8.04
C LYS A 78 -24.02 14.88 7.67
N SER A 79 -22.78 14.46 7.42
CA SER A 79 -22.44 13.10 6.93
C SER A 79 -21.45 12.36 7.81
N THR A 80 -20.89 13.02 8.84
CA THR A 80 -19.85 12.44 9.68
C THR A 80 -20.05 12.77 11.15
N LYS A 81 -19.34 12.05 12.04
CA LYS A 81 -19.33 12.29 13.48
C LYS A 81 -17.90 12.40 13.99
N ILE A 82 -17.61 13.36 14.88
CA ILE A 82 -16.32 13.44 15.55
C ILE A 82 -16.02 12.11 16.26
N GLY A 83 -14.82 11.58 16.06
CA GLY A 83 -14.40 10.27 16.53
C GLY A 83 -14.90 9.09 15.68
N GLY A 84 -15.76 9.32 14.70
CA GLY A 84 -16.15 8.29 13.72
C GLY A 84 -15.01 7.92 12.80
N SER A 85 -14.90 6.63 12.47
CA SER A 85 -13.88 6.08 11.56
C SER A 85 -14.49 5.76 10.22
N TYR A 86 -13.81 6.16 9.15
CA TYR A 86 -14.30 6.04 7.78
C TYR A 86 -13.22 5.46 6.87
N LEU A 87 -13.60 4.52 6.01
CA LEU A 87 -12.75 3.98 4.95
C LEU A 87 -12.96 4.79 3.66
N LEU A 88 -11.87 5.16 3.00
CA LEU A 88 -11.96 6.01 1.81
C LEU A 88 -12.14 5.16 0.55
N HIS A 89 -13.23 5.36 -0.18
CA HIS A 89 -13.46 4.81 -1.52
C HIS A 89 -13.05 5.77 -2.65
N LYS A 90 -12.87 7.06 -2.32
CA LYS A 90 -12.54 8.10 -3.30
C LYS A 90 -11.72 9.21 -2.65
N ILE A 91 -10.62 9.58 -3.28
CA ILE A 91 -9.72 10.65 -2.85
C ILE A 91 -9.57 11.64 -4.02
N LYS A 92 -9.90 12.92 -3.80
CA LYS A 92 -9.71 13.98 -4.79
C LYS A 92 -8.60 14.92 -4.33
N ASP A 93 -7.64 15.18 -5.17
CA ASP A 93 -6.67 16.26 -4.96
C ASP A 93 -7.27 17.58 -5.45
N GLU A 94 -7.44 18.55 -4.55
CA GLU A 94 -8.07 19.83 -4.88
C GLU A 94 -7.24 20.65 -5.86
N THR A 95 -5.92 20.70 -5.65
CA THR A 95 -5.00 21.51 -6.46
C THR A 95 -4.91 21.03 -7.89
N THR A 96 -4.81 19.71 -8.10
CA THR A 96 -4.65 19.12 -9.44
C THR A 96 -5.96 18.71 -10.09
N GLY A 97 -7.05 18.64 -9.32
CA GLY A 97 -8.35 18.11 -9.73
C GLY A 97 -8.36 16.59 -9.97
N LYS A 98 -7.24 15.89 -9.78
CA LYS A 98 -7.14 14.44 -9.96
C LYS A 98 -7.95 13.70 -8.91
N THR A 99 -8.53 12.59 -9.33
CA THR A 99 -9.32 11.71 -8.45
C THR A 99 -8.74 10.31 -8.48
N TYR A 100 -8.65 9.70 -7.30
CA TYR A 100 -8.13 8.36 -7.08
C TYR A 100 -9.18 7.50 -6.39
N TYR A 101 -9.14 6.19 -6.63
CA TYR A 101 -10.10 5.23 -6.10
C TYR A 101 -9.33 4.06 -5.47
N PRO A 102 -9.18 4.05 -4.13
CA PRO A 102 -8.68 2.87 -3.43
C PRO A 102 -9.61 1.67 -3.65
N ASP A 103 -9.03 0.48 -3.83
CA ASP A 103 -9.81 -0.75 -3.92
C ASP A 103 -10.26 -1.19 -2.51
N ILE A 104 -11.55 -1.52 -2.37
CA ILE A 104 -12.10 -2.06 -1.14
C ILE A 104 -12.58 -3.49 -1.42
N LEU A 105 -11.70 -4.46 -1.18
CA LEU A 105 -11.93 -5.87 -1.52
C LEU A 105 -12.23 -6.76 -0.32
N ILE A 106 -12.19 -6.21 0.89
CA ILE A 106 -12.46 -6.96 2.12
C ILE A 106 -13.79 -6.52 2.75
N LYS A 107 -14.41 -7.44 3.51
CA LYS A 107 -15.56 -7.08 4.36
C LYS A 107 -15.05 -6.28 5.56
N HIS A 108 -15.71 -5.19 5.88
CA HIS A 108 -15.37 -4.33 7.01
C HIS A 108 -16.64 -3.68 7.60
N ASN A 109 -16.49 -3.09 8.78
CA ASN A 109 -17.60 -2.44 9.50
C ASN A 109 -17.52 -0.90 9.45
N PHE A 110 -16.60 -0.32 8.68
CA PHE A 110 -16.48 1.13 8.53
C PHE A 110 -17.50 1.66 7.54
N GLU A 111 -18.00 2.86 7.76
CA GLU A 111 -18.69 3.60 6.71
C GLU A 111 -17.69 4.05 5.64
N GLU A 112 -18.11 3.98 4.38
CA GLU A 112 -17.28 4.40 3.25
C GLU A 112 -17.59 5.84 2.86
N ILE A 113 -16.55 6.66 2.67
CA ILE A 113 -16.73 8.07 2.38
C ILE A 113 -15.68 8.59 1.37
N SER A 114 -16.01 9.68 0.69
CA SER A 114 -15.06 10.42 -0.14
C SER A 114 -14.28 11.44 0.68
N LEU A 115 -13.04 11.71 0.23
CA LEU A 115 -12.15 12.69 0.84
C LEU A 115 -11.60 13.65 -0.23
N VAL A 116 -11.37 14.90 0.17
CA VAL A 116 -10.64 15.91 -0.59
C VAL A 116 -9.33 16.22 0.12
N THR A 117 -8.19 16.08 -0.56
CA THR A 117 -6.90 16.53 -0.03
C THR A 117 -6.64 17.96 -0.43
N VAL A 118 -6.38 18.81 0.55
CA VAL A 118 -6.10 20.24 0.42
C VAL A 118 -4.66 20.57 0.78
N GLU A 119 -4.18 21.79 0.48
CA GLU A 119 -2.81 22.21 0.78
C GLU A 119 -2.65 22.87 2.15
N SER A 120 -3.73 23.40 2.72
CA SER A 120 -3.72 24.10 4.00
C SER A 120 -4.94 23.72 4.84
N VAL A 121 -4.82 23.91 6.13
CA VAL A 121 -5.92 23.69 7.08
C VAL A 121 -7.13 24.53 6.68
N ILE A 122 -8.30 23.90 6.65
CA ILE A 122 -9.58 24.56 6.37
C ILE A 122 -10.22 24.96 7.71
N SER A 123 -10.50 26.22 7.88
CA SER A 123 -11.13 26.77 9.08
C SER A 123 -12.56 27.29 8.87
N ASP A 124 -13.02 27.32 7.62
CA ASP A 124 -14.37 27.74 7.23
C ASP A 124 -14.86 26.84 6.08
N GLY A 125 -14.82 25.53 6.32
CA GLY A 125 -15.17 24.50 5.34
C GLY A 125 -16.55 23.89 5.52
N GLU A 126 -17.29 24.33 6.54
CA GLU A 126 -18.63 23.81 6.83
C GLU A 126 -19.58 24.07 5.65
N GLY A 127 -20.03 23.00 5.00
CA GLY A 127 -20.94 23.08 3.85
C GLY A 127 -20.26 23.15 2.48
N VAL A 128 -18.96 23.42 2.40
CA VAL A 128 -18.19 23.40 1.14
C VAL A 128 -17.86 21.96 0.71
N TYR A 129 -17.35 21.18 1.67
CA TYR A 129 -16.97 19.77 1.42
C TYR A 129 -18.06 18.83 1.90
N LYS A 130 -18.43 17.85 1.04
CA LYS A 130 -19.50 16.88 1.34
C LYS A 130 -19.03 15.69 2.18
N GLY A 131 -17.74 15.40 2.18
CA GLY A 131 -17.11 14.28 2.88
C GLY A 131 -16.02 14.75 3.84
N LEU A 132 -14.90 14.04 3.78
CA LEU A 132 -13.72 14.33 4.60
C LEU A 132 -12.74 15.27 3.88
N VAL A 133 -11.88 15.92 4.68
CA VAL A 133 -10.78 16.76 4.19
C VAL A 133 -9.51 16.44 4.96
N ASP A 134 -8.39 16.25 4.24
CA ASP A 134 -7.04 16.06 4.78
C ASP A 134 -5.98 16.81 3.97
N MET A 135 -4.71 16.60 4.31
CA MET A 135 -3.58 17.26 3.63
C MET A 135 -2.59 16.27 2.97
N GLU A 136 -2.80 14.96 3.04
CA GLU A 136 -1.80 13.95 2.66
C GLU A 136 -2.30 12.83 1.75
N ALA A 137 -3.55 12.41 1.84
CA ALA A 137 -4.05 11.16 1.26
C ALA A 137 -3.85 11.07 -0.26
N SER A 138 -4.06 12.16 -1.00
CA SER A 138 -3.87 12.15 -2.46
C SER A 138 -2.41 11.91 -2.87
N GLU A 139 -1.44 12.51 -2.17
CA GLU A 139 -0.03 12.30 -2.47
C GLU A 139 0.45 10.92 -2.02
N ILE A 140 -0.04 10.41 -0.87
CA ILE A 140 0.21 9.03 -0.43
C ILE A 140 -0.30 8.06 -1.48
N PHE A 141 -1.56 8.20 -1.94
CA PHE A 141 -2.11 7.33 -2.98
C PHE A 141 -1.26 7.37 -4.25
N LYS A 142 -0.98 8.56 -4.76
CA LYS A 142 -0.21 8.79 -5.99
C LYS A 142 1.17 8.12 -5.94
N ILE A 143 1.86 8.20 -4.82
CA ILE A 143 3.19 7.61 -4.65
C ILE A 143 3.06 6.09 -4.49
N CYS A 144 2.26 5.62 -3.55
CA CYS A 144 2.15 4.20 -3.25
C CYS A 144 1.60 3.39 -4.44
N SER A 145 0.63 3.92 -5.20
CA SER A 145 0.06 3.23 -6.38
C SER A 145 1.04 3.09 -7.55
N SER A 146 2.13 3.85 -7.56
CA SER A 146 3.22 3.65 -8.52
C SER A 146 4.24 2.58 -8.09
N LEU A 147 4.16 2.12 -6.85
CA LEU A 147 5.15 1.24 -6.22
C LEU A 147 4.56 -0.14 -5.88
N VAL A 148 3.26 -0.19 -5.53
CA VAL A 148 2.54 -1.42 -5.22
C VAL A 148 1.16 -1.43 -5.91
N PRO A 149 0.54 -2.59 -6.14
CA PRO A 149 -0.83 -2.69 -6.67
C PRO A 149 -1.84 -1.94 -5.80
N VAL A 150 -2.85 -1.31 -6.42
CA VAL A 150 -3.84 -0.46 -5.73
C VAL A 150 -4.61 -1.23 -4.64
N HIS A 151 -4.90 -2.51 -4.85
CA HIS A 151 -5.56 -3.37 -3.86
C HIS A 151 -4.74 -3.62 -2.59
N ARG A 152 -3.48 -3.19 -2.54
CA ARG A 152 -2.62 -3.21 -1.34
C ARG A 152 -2.58 -1.87 -0.62
N LEU A 153 -3.45 -0.94 -1.00
CA LEU A 153 -3.56 0.39 -0.38
C LEU A 153 -4.90 0.52 0.33
N ALA A 154 -4.87 0.97 1.58
CA ALA A 154 -6.08 1.32 2.31
C ALA A 154 -5.93 2.69 3.00
N PHE A 155 -7.03 3.40 3.17
CA PHE A 155 -7.06 4.74 3.77
C PHE A 155 -8.18 4.80 4.79
N LEU A 156 -7.82 4.85 6.06
CA LEU A 156 -8.72 4.92 7.20
C LEU A 156 -8.55 6.28 7.89
N LYS A 157 -9.63 7.05 7.98
CA LYS A 157 -9.62 8.37 8.61
C LYS A 157 -10.58 8.44 9.79
N ILE A 158 -10.14 9.12 10.84
CA ILE A 158 -10.94 9.42 12.03
C ILE A 158 -11.27 10.92 12.03
N VAL A 159 -12.53 11.27 12.19
CA VAL A 159 -12.94 12.68 12.19
C VAL A 159 -12.48 13.35 13.48
N SER A 160 -11.68 14.40 13.36
CA SER A 160 -11.16 15.19 14.47
C SER A 160 -11.97 16.46 14.75
N ASP A 161 -12.53 17.06 13.71
CA ASP A 161 -13.20 18.37 13.74
C ASP A 161 -14.18 18.51 12.57
N TYR A 162 -14.92 19.60 12.55
CA TYR A 162 -15.87 19.92 11.46
C TYR A 162 -15.37 21.03 10.52
N MET A 163 -14.05 21.19 10.40
CA MET A 163 -13.44 22.21 9.55
C MET A 163 -13.87 23.64 9.95
N ASN A 164 -14.02 23.88 11.24
CA ASN A 164 -14.38 25.17 11.84
C ASN A 164 -13.26 25.67 12.76
N ASN A 165 -13.36 26.96 13.18
CA ASN A 165 -12.35 27.62 14.01
C ASN A 165 -12.31 27.13 15.48
N GLU A 166 -13.04 26.09 15.85
CA GLU A 166 -13.06 25.54 17.21
C GLU A 166 -11.84 24.65 17.51
N PHE A 167 -10.68 24.98 16.96
CA PHE A 167 -9.42 24.30 17.24
C PHE A 167 -8.98 24.59 18.69
N GLU A 168 -9.27 23.66 19.59
CA GLU A 168 -8.88 23.74 20.99
C GLU A 168 -7.37 23.68 21.21
N GLN A 169 -6.87 24.39 22.25
CA GLN A 169 -5.44 24.41 22.63
C GLN A 169 -4.83 23.03 23.01
N ASN A 170 -5.62 21.97 23.13
CA ASN A 170 -5.21 20.60 23.49
C ASN A 170 -5.39 19.57 22.37
N ILE A 171 -5.29 19.98 21.12
CA ILE A 171 -5.58 19.13 19.95
C ILE A 171 -4.77 17.83 19.91
N VAL A 172 -3.49 17.88 20.30
CA VAL A 172 -2.59 16.70 20.28
C VAL A 172 -3.11 15.59 21.20
N HIS A 173 -3.59 15.94 22.40
CA HIS A 173 -4.15 14.97 23.34
C HIS A 173 -5.50 14.44 22.85
N SER A 174 -6.31 15.29 22.25
CA SER A 174 -7.59 14.91 21.64
C SER A 174 -7.39 13.93 20.48
N ILE A 175 -6.44 14.17 19.58
CA ILE A 175 -6.11 13.28 18.45
C ILE A 175 -5.71 11.88 18.96
N SER A 176 -4.77 11.81 19.90
CA SER A 176 -4.33 10.54 20.46
C SER A 176 -5.48 9.76 21.13
N LYS A 177 -6.40 10.46 21.80
CA LYS A 177 -7.59 9.84 22.39
C LYS A 177 -8.56 9.32 21.32
N LEU A 178 -8.80 10.09 20.25
CA LEU A 178 -9.65 9.67 19.13
C LEU A 178 -9.11 8.39 18.45
N ILE A 179 -7.81 8.33 18.16
CA ILE A 179 -7.17 7.13 17.61
C ILE A 179 -7.27 5.97 18.60
N SER A 180 -7.02 6.23 19.91
CA SER A 180 -7.09 5.19 20.96
C SER A 180 -8.45 4.51 21.04
N HIS A 181 -9.54 5.24 20.86
CA HIS A 181 -10.88 4.67 20.87
C HIS A 181 -11.17 3.75 19.68
N GLN A 182 -10.39 3.83 18.60
CA GLN A 182 -10.59 3.06 17.38
C GLN A 182 -9.63 1.86 17.24
N LEU A 183 -8.71 1.64 18.19
CA LEU A 183 -7.64 0.64 18.08
C LEU A 183 -8.14 -0.76 17.79
N ASN A 184 -9.20 -1.22 18.47
CA ASN A 184 -9.75 -2.56 18.24
C ASN A 184 -10.33 -2.70 16.83
N SER A 185 -11.00 -1.67 16.32
CA SER A 185 -11.54 -1.65 14.95
C SER A 185 -10.42 -1.62 13.91
N ILE A 186 -9.36 -0.85 14.18
CA ILE A 186 -8.15 -0.78 13.35
C ILE A 186 -7.46 -2.16 13.32
N GLU A 187 -7.24 -2.80 14.45
CA GLU A 187 -6.62 -4.13 14.55
C GLU A 187 -7.41 -5.20 13.80
N SER A 188 -8.74 -5.19 13.96
CA SER A 188 -9.61 -6.09 13.20
C SER A 188 -9.51 -5.88 11.70
N PHE A 189 -9.45 -4.62 11.26
CA PHE A 189 -9.26 -4.28 9.85
C PHE A 189 -7.90 -4.74 9.31
N LEU A 190 -6.82 -4.44 10.02
CA LEU A 190 -5.47 -4.87 9.65
C LEU A 190 -5.39 -6.39 9.48
N SER A 191 -5.97 -7.15 10.44
CA SER A 191 -6.00 -8.61 10.38
C SER A 191 -6.77 -9.14 9.18
N GLN A 192 -7.90 -8.53 8.81
CA GLN A 192 -8.68 -8.93 7.63
C GLN A 192 -7.94 -8.54 6.34
N PHE A 193 -7.32 -7.37 6.30
CA PHE A 193 -6.55 -6.90 5.16
C PHE A 193 -5.30 -7.76 4.91
N GLU A 194 -4.65 -8.23 5.99
CA GLU A 194 -3.52 -9.16 5.90
C GLU A 194 -3.93 -10.53 5.34
N ARG A 195 -5.10 -11.06 5.74
CA ARG A 195 -5.60 -12.35 5.21
C ARG A 195 -5.76 -12.31 3.71
N MET A 196 -6.32 -11.25 3.14
CA MET A 196 -6.44 -11.08 1.69
C MET A 196 -5.07 -11.21 1.00
N PHE A 197 -4.02 -10.67 1.60
CA PHE A 197 -2.66 -10.76 1.08
C PHE A 197 -2.08 -12.17 1.18
N ASN A 198 -2.33 -12.88 2.31
CA ASN A 198 -1.84 -14.23 2.55
C ASN A 198 -2.63 -15.28 1.77
N GLU A 199 -3.87 -14.99 1.39
CA GLU A 199 -4.70 -15.83 0.52
C GLU A 199 -4.34 -15.68 -0.97
N GLU A 200 -3.59 -14.66 -1.37
CA GLU A 200 -2.89 -14.59 -2.65
C GLU A 200 -1.73 -15.62 -2.62
N ALA A 201 -2.06 -16.90 -2.78
CA ALA A 201 -1.04 -17.92 -3.01
C ALA A 201 -0.12 -17.45 -4.15
N PRO A 202 1.20 -17.54 -4.00
CA PRO A 202 2.11 -17.10 -5.04
C PRO A 202 1.74 -17.80 -6.35
N ILE A 203 1.50 -17.04 -7.41
CA ILE A 203 1.13 -17.55 -8.73
C ILE A 203 2.12 -18.62 -9.19
N LEU A 204 3.39 -18.46 -8.83
CA LEU A 204 4.47 -19.39 -9.11
C LEU A 204 4.85 -20.15 -7.84
N SER A 205 4.82 -21.48 -7.92
CA SER A 205 5.30 -22.36 -6.86
C SER A 205 6.84 -22.36 -6.79
N GLU A 206 7.41 -22.87 -5.69
CA GLU A 206 8.86 -23.08 -5.58
C GLU A 206 9.42 -23.93 -6.73
N LYS A 207 8.65 -24.90 -7.25
CA LYS A 207 9.04 -25.71 -8.40
C LYS A 207 9.11 -24.85 -9.68
N ASP A 208 8.20 -23.90 -9.81
CA ASP A 208 8.18 -22.99 -10.94
C ASP A 208 9.37 -22.05 -10.93
N ILE A 209 9.70 -21.51 -9.77
CA ILE A 209 10.90 -20.65 -9.58
C ILE A 209 12.16 -21.45 -9.89
N LYS A 210 12.29 -22.69 -9.39
CA LYS A 210 13.43 -23.56 -9.73
C LYS A 210 13.55 -23.85 -11.23
N TRP A 211 12.42 -24.02 -11.92
CA TRP A 211 12.41 -24.19 -13.37
C TRP A 211 12.88 -22.92 -14.09
N ILE A 212 12.41 -21.73 -13.66
CA ILE A 212 12.82 -20.42 -14.20
C ILE A 212 14.33 -20.23 -14.01
N ASP A 213 14.84 -20.38 -12.78
CA ASP A 213 16.25 -20.20 -12.46
C ASP A 213 17.13 -21.17 -13.25
N GLY A 214 16.71 -22.44 -13.35
CA GLY A 214 17.39 -23.44 -14.15
C GLY A 214 17.40 -23.11 -15.66
N THR A 215 16.34 -22.49 -16.16
CA THR A 215 16.26 -22.03 -17.56
C THR A 215 17.17 -20.84 -17.80
N VAL A 216 17.16 -19.86 -16.88
CA VAL A 216 18.03 -18.68 -16.93
C VAL A 216 19.51 -19.09 -16.95
N GLN A 217 19.91 -20.01 -16.07
CA GLN A 217 21.29 -20.50 -16.01
C GLN A 217 21.69 -21.23 -17.27
N ARG A 218 20.88 -22.20 -17.74
CA ARG A 218 21.16 -23.02 -18.94
C ARG A 218 21.27 -22.20 -20.21
N MET A 219 20.43 -21.20 -20.34
CA MET A 219 20.38 -20.35 -21.52
C MET A 219 21.20 -19.06 -21.38
N SER A 220 21.84 -18.83 -20.24
CA SER A 220 22.57 -17.58 -19.94
C SER A 220 21.74 -16.32 -20.28
N LEU A 221 20.50 -16.27 -19.79
CA LEU A 221 19.59 -15.18 -20.10
C LEU A 221 20.02 -13.88 -19.40
N THR A 222 19.76 -12.77 -20.05
CA THR A 222 19.97 -11.44 -19.47
C THR A 222 18.87 -11.11 -18.45
N GLU A 223 19.09 -10.11 -17.60
CA GLU A 223 18.08 -9.65 -16.62
C GLU A 223 16.74 -9.30 -17.29
N THR A 224 16.78 -8.61 -18.43
CA THR A 224 15.55 -8.31 -19.20
C THR A 224 14.82 -9.57 -19.66
N GLN A 225 15.55 -10.59 -20.11
CA GLN A 225 14.97 -11.87 -20.52
C GLN A 225 14.45 -12.67 -19.33
N TYR A 226 15.12 -12.60 -18.18
CA TYR A 226 14.61 -13.15 -16.91
C TYR A 226 13.26 -12.56 -16.55
N GLN A 227 13.14 -11.23 -16.54
CA GLN A 227 11.89 -10.55 -16.22
C GLN A 227 10.77 -10.91 -17.23
N GLN A 228 11.10 -11.02 -18.51
CA GLN A 228 10.14 -11.49 -19.53
C GLN A 228 9.69 -12.93 -19.26
N LEU A 229 10.63 -13.86 -19.00
CA LEU A 229 10.30 -15.25 -18.68
C LEU A 229 9.40 -15.36 -17.46
N LEU A 230 9.69 -14.58 -16.42
CA LEU A 230 8.89 -14.52 -15.20
C LEU A 230 7.44 -14.11 -15.50
N GLN A 231 7.23 -13.09 -16.32
CA GLN A 231 5.89 -12.63 -16.71
C GLN A 231 5.13 -13.69 -17.53
N PHE A 232 5.79 -14.33 -18.49
CA PHE A 232 5.17 -15.40 -19.28
C PHE A 232 4.82 -16.61 -18.41
N ALA A 233 5.69 -17.00 -17.48
CA ALA A 233 5.45 -18.09 -16.53
C ALA A 233 4.25 -17.80 -15.61
N LYS A 234 4.14 -16.58 -15.07
CA LYS A 234 2.97 -16.12 -14.29
C LYS A 234 1.70 -16.22 -15.15
N GLY A 235 1.71 -15.69 -16.35
CA GLY A 235 0.58 -15.77 -17.28
C GLY A 235 0.16 -17.20 -17.61
N PHE A 236 1.11 -18.10 -17.80
CA PHE A 236 0.84 -19.51 -18.02
C PHE A 236 0.14 -20.16 -16.82
N ARG A 237 0.60 -19.90 -15.58
CA ARG A 237 -0.02 -20.43 -14.37
C ARG A 237 -1.45 -19.94 -14.17
N LEU A 238 -1.74 -18.67 -14.49
CA LEU A 238 -3.09 -18.12 -14.42
C LEU A 238 -4.06 -18.76 -15.41
N ARG A 239 -3.57 -19.18 -16.59
CA ARG A 239 -4.40 -19.83 -17.63
C ARG A 239 -4.45 -21.35 -17.50
N LYS A 240 -3.36 -21.97 -17.07
CA LYS A 240 -3.18 -23.43 -17.10
C LYS A 240 -2.64 -23.94 -15.75
N THR A 241 -3.49 -23.95 -14.75
CA THR A 241 -3.15 -24.45 -13.42
C THR A 241 -2.78 -25.93 -13.47
N GLY A 242 -1.62 -26.30 -12.89
CA GLY A 242 -1.19 -27.69 -12.71
C GLY A 242 -0.52 -28.34 -13.91
N LEU A 243 -0.51 -27.72 -15.09
CA LEU A 243 0.25 -28.27 -16.23
C LEU A 243 1.75 -28.01 -16.06
N PRO A 244 2.62 -28.94 -16.52
CA PRO A 244 4.08 -28.71 -16.50
C PRO A 244 4.45 -27.54 -17.40
N PHE A 245 5.53 -26.85 -17.04
CA PHE A 245 6.16 -25.90 -17.95
C PHE A 245 6.80 -26.64 -19.15
N PRO A 246 7.03 -25.94 -20.29
CA PRO A 246 7.69 -26.51 -21.45
C PRO A 246 9.04 -27.12 -21.09
N ASP A 247 9.39 -28.26 -21.74
CA ASP A 247 10.71 -28.84 -21.61
C ASP A 247 11.76 -27.92 -22.25
N VAL A 248 12.76 -27.56 -21.46
CA VAL A 248 13.92 -26.82 -21.97
C VAL A 248 14.96 -27.82 -22.40
N GLU A 249 15.35 -27.77 -23.67
CA GLU A 249 16.40 -28.68 -24.21
C GLU A 249 17.62 -28.74 -23.28
N LYS A 250 18.11 -29.95 -23.02
CA LYS A 250 19.18 -30.20 -22.04
C LYS A 250 20.53 -29.60 -22.44
N ASN A 251 20.72 -29.27 -23.73
CA ASN A 251 21.97 -28.74 -24.26
C ASN A 251 21.92 -27.20 -24.29
N ALA A 252 22.96 -26.55 -23.77
CA ALA A 252 23.11 -25.10 -23.89
C ALA A 252 23.17 -24.72 -25.39
N PRO A 253 22.49 -23.64 -25.81
CA PRO A 253 22.50 -23.20 -27.20
C PRO A 253 23.93 -22.86 -27.63
N SER A 254 24.31 -23.36 -28.83
CA SER A 254 25.68 -23.26 -29.37
C SER A 254 26.11 -21.84 -29.76
N ASN A 255 25.16 -20.93 -29.94
CA ASN A 255 25.42 -19.53 -30.29
C ASN A 255 24.25 -18.61 -29.89
N LYS A 256 24.50 -17.28 -29.94
CA LYS A 256 23.51 -16.25 -29.55
C LYS A 256 22.22 -16.28 -30.40
N THR A 257 22.30 -16.64 -31.66
CA THR A 257 21.14 -16.71 -32.57
C THR A 257 20.20 -17.84 -32.16
N THR A 258 20.78 -19.04 -31.92
CA THR A 258 20.05 -20.20 -31.43
C THR A 258 19.45 -19.97 -30.08
N GLN A 259 20.19 -19.33 -29.17
CA GLN A 259 19.69 -18.92 -27.84
C GLN A 259 18.45 -18.01 -27.95
N LYS A 260 18.51 -17.00 -28.80
CA LYS A 260 17.37 -16.07 -29.01
C LYS A 260 16.15 -16.79 -29.60
N HIS A 261 16.36 -17.72 -30.49
CA HIS A 261 15.29 -18.53 -31.10
C HIS A 261 14.62 -19.43 -30.05
N HIS A 262 15.41 -20.17 -29.27
CA HIS A 262 14.91 -21.04 -28.20
C HIS A 262 14.14 -20.24 -27.14
N PHE A 263 14.67 -19.10 -26.70
CA PHE A 263 13.96 -18.23 -25.76
C PHE A 263 12.61 -17.77 -26.30
N LYS A 264 12.55 -17.38 -27.59
CA LYS A 264 11.29 -16.97 -28.23
C LYS A 264 10.27 -18.12 -28.28
N ASN A 265 10.73 -19.34 -28.55
CA ASN A 265 9.86 -20.52 -28.58
C ASN A 265 9.29 -20.82 -27.19
N ILE A 266 10.11 -20.80 -26.13
CA ILE A 266 9.65 -21.02 -24.76
C ILE A 266 8.59 -19.94 -24.39
N CYS A 267 8.83 -18.67 -24.69
CA CYS A 267 7.87 -17.61 -24.45
C CYS A 267 6.56 -17.81 -25.23
N ALA A 268 6.63 -18.29 -26.46
CA ALA A 268 5.45 -18.61 -27.28
C ALA A 268 4.64 -19.77 -26.67
N GLU A 269 5.28 -20.85 -26.25
CA GLU A 269 4.63 -21.98 -25.58
C GLU A 269 4.00 -21.58 -24.25
N LEU A 270 4.66 -20.74 -23.47
CA LEU A 270 4.12 -20.17 -22.25
C LEU A 270 2.94 -19.21 -22.50
N SER A 271 2.82 -18.64 -23.69
CA SER A 271 1.73 -17.73 -24.08
C SER A 271 0.50 -18.45 -24.63
N ALA A 272 0.68 -19.64 -25.15
CA ALA A 272 -0.37 -20.49 -25.68
C ALA A 272 -1.29 -21.05 -24.58
#